data_319a32f79f5c082be5784b74b11381f5
#
_entry.id   319a32f79f5c082be5784b74b11381f5
#
_cell.length_a   1.000
_cell.length_b   1.000
_cell.length_c   1.000
_cell.angle_alpha   90.00
_cell.angle_beta   90.00
_cell.angle_gamma   90.00
#
_symmetry.space_group_name_H-M   'P 1'
#
loop_
_entity.id
_entity.type
_entity.pdbx_description
1 polymer ?
#
loop_
_entity_poly.entity_id
_entity_poly.type
_entity_poly.pdbx_seq_one_letter_code
_entity_poly.pdbx_strand_id
1 'polypeptide(L)'
;MACARWAEVDGDQRAAAFSYYLLLSFLPFTLLVVTFVSLFVEHEVAMQALVKLGNHYTVMTAEQERTVEATIHGMLESRGTISLAAFPLLLWGALNFVRILVRTTNRVWKSSPYNWWRLPLKSLGLLGITVSAVFIGILLPALAQLVQPWLTTHLRFPQWLFGLLFLLIPWLVLFYGLLMIYRLAPSRPTTFSEVWLGALGATVLIRLGERLFLIYSANFAQFNVFFGALGGIVVFLLWLYLSSCMGVFGVCFCAAQAEVRKEAKTR
;
A
#
# COMPACT_ATOMS: atom_id res chain seq x y z
N MET A 1 22.30 -14.12 -5.56
CA MET A 1 21.99 -14.13 -4.13
C MET A 1 20.54 -13.73 -3.84
N ALA A 2 20.01 -12.55 -4.23
CA ALA A 2 18.62 -12.18 -3.97
C ALA A 2 17.57 -13.12 -4.61
N CYS A 3 17.77 -13.52 -5.88
CA CYS A 3 16.89 -14.47 -6.58
C CYS A 3 16.91 -15.88 -5.94
N ALA A 4 18.09 -16.32 -5.47
CA ALA A 4 18.20 -17.61 -4.76
C ALA A 4 17.42 -17.56 -3.43
N ARG A 5 17.49 -16.43 -2.69
CA ARG A 5 16.67 -16.23 -1.50
C ARG A 5 15.18 -16.16 -1.77
N TRP A 6 14.79 -15.54 -2.88
CA TRP A 6 13.40 -15.53 -3.32
C TRP A 6 12.86 -16.95 -3.52
N ALA A 7 13.61 -17.79 -4.21
CA ALA A 7 13.22 -19.20 -4.41
C ALA A 7 13.21 -20.01 -3.09
N GLU A 8 14.21 -19.78 -2.20
CA GLU A 8 14.32 -20.45 -0.90
C GLU A 8 13.13 -20.12 0.06
N VAL A 9 12.52 -18.95 -0.09
CA VAL A 9 11.39 -18.52 0.75
C VAL A 9 10.03 -18.68 0.11
N ASP A 10 9.92 -19.28 -1.06
CA ASP A 10 8.69 -19.39 -1.84
C ASP A 10 8.04 -18.00 -2.05
N GLY A 11 8.81 -17.07 -2.59
CA GLY A 11 8.46 -15.65 -2.67
C GLY A 11 7.17 -15.37 -3.42
N ASP A 12 6.88 -16.14 -4.47
CA ASP A 12 5.65 -16.11 -5.27
C ASP A 12 4.41 -16.47 -4.46
N GLN A 13 4.46 -17.58 -3.71
CA GLN A 13 3.36 -18.01 -2.85
C GLN A 13 3.08 -17.02 -1.73
N ARG A 14 4.13 -16.41 -1.17
CA ARG A 14 3.99 -15.37 -0.15
C ARG A 14 3.41 -14.09 -0.70
N ALA A 15 3.83 -13.69 -1.89
CA ALA A 15 3.25 -12.54 -2.58
C ALA A 15 1.76 -12.76 -2.88
N ALA A 16 1.37 -13.98 -3.29
CA ALA A 16 -0.03 -14.33 -3.49
C ALA A 16 -0.84 -14.26 -2.18
N ALA A 17 -0.28 -14.76 -1.07
CA ALA A 17 -0.92 -14.64 0.23
C ALA A 17 -1.06 -13.18 0.68
N PHE A 18 -0.05 -12.33 0.44
CA PHE A 18 -0.15 -10.90 0.70
C PHE A 18 -1.26 -10.24 -0.10
N SER A 19 -1.33 -10.49 -1.40
CA SER A 19 -2.34 -9.90 -2.27
C SER A 19 -3.76 -10.31 -1.87
N TYR A 20 -3.95 -11.56 -1.45
CA TYR A 20 -5.23 -12.04 -0.94
C TYR A 20 -5.69 -11.27 0.31
N TYR A 21 -4.82 -11.12 1.33
CA TYR A 21 -5.20 -10.39 2.54
C TYR A 21 -5.33 -8.89 2.33
N LEU A 22 -4.55 -8.32 1.41
CA LEU A 22 -4.72 -6.92 1.00
C LEU A 22 -6.09 -6.70 0.35
N LEU A 23 -6.47 -7.57 -0.60
CA LEU A 23 -7.77 -7.51 -1.25
C LEU A 23 -8.92 -7.65 -0.25
N LEU A 24 -8.81 -8.64 0.66
CA LEU A 24 -9.82 -8.89 1.67
C LEU A 24 -9.98 -7.72 2.65
N SER A 25 -8.88 -7.02 2.96
CA SER A 25 -8.90 -5.84 3.83
C SER A 25 -9.35 -4.57 3.10
N PHE A 26 -9.22 -4.53 1.79
CA PHE A 26 -9.50 -3.33 0.99
C PHE A 26 -10.95 -2.91 1.06
N LEU A 27 -11.89 -3.85 0.88
CA LEU A 27 -13.33 -3.56 0.91
C LEU A 27 -13.78 -2.98 2.27
N PRO A 28 -13.56 -3.64 3.40
CA PRO A 28 -13.94 -3.08 4.70
C PRO A 28 -13.17 -1.80 5.04
N PHE A 29 -11.91 -1.65 4.58
CA PHE A 29 -11.15 -0.42 4.77
C PHE A 29 -11.79 0.75 4.03
N THR A 30 -12.15 0.56 2.76
CA THR A 30 -12.83 1.59 1.96
C THR A 30 -14.14 2.01 2.63
N LEU A 31 -14.90 1.05 3.12
CA LEU A 31 -16.16 1.28 3.82
C LEU A 31 -15.98 2.12 5.09
N LEU A 32 -14.94 1.81 5.89
CA LEU A 32 -14.62 2.59 7.09
C LEU A 32 -14.13 3.99 6.76
N VAL A 33 -13.31 4.16 5.71
CA VAL A 33 -12.87 5.48 5.25
C VAL A 33 -14.04 6.33 4.81
N VAL A 34 -14.95 5.78 4.00
CA VAL A 34 -16.18 6.48 3.57
C VAL A 34 -17.03 6.88 4.76
N THR A 35 -17.25 5.95 5.70
CA THR A 35 -18.02 6.22 6.92
C THR A 35 -17.36 7.31 7.76
N PHE A 36 -16.05 7.28 7.93
CA PHE A 36 -15.29 8.26 8.71
C PHE A 36 -15.34 9.65 8.07
N VAL A 37 -15.09 9.73 6.77
CA VAL A 37 -15.14 11.00 6.02
C VAL A 37 -16.54 11.60 6.08
N SER A 38 -17.60 10.78 5.98
CA SER A 38 -18.99 11.23 6.04
C SER A 38 -19.43 11.75 7.43
N LEU A 39 -18.63 11.58 8.48
CA LEU A 39 -18.88 12.20 9.79
C LEU A 39 -18.46 13.69 9.81
N PHE A 40 -17.51 14.08 8.96
CA PHE A 40 -16.92 15.43 8.97
C PHE A 40 -17.30 16.27 7.75
N VAL A 41 -17.78 15.64 6.69
CA VAL A 41 -18.05 16.29 5.39
C VAL A 41 -19.46 15.96 4.95
N GLU A 42 -20.17 16.96 4.40
CA GLU A 42 -21.49 16.76 3.81
C GLU A 42 -21.42 15.70 2.70
N HIS A 43 -22.49 14.93 2.58
CA HIS A 43 -22.59 13.72 1.76
C HIS A 43 -22.14 13.91 0.32
N GLU A 44 -22.53 15.01 -0.30
CA GLU A 44 -22.22 15.33 -1.70
C GLU A 44 -20.74 15.64 -1.92
N VAL A 45 -20.09 16.32 -0.97
CA VAL A 45 -18.66 16.69 -1.06
C VAL A 45 -17.78 15.46 -0.88
N ALA A 46 -18.13 14.54 0.02
CA ALA A 46 -17.42 13.28 0.21
C ALA A 46 -17.50 12.40 -1.04
N MET A 47 -18.68 12.36 -1.66
CA MET A 47 -18.91 11.62 -2.91
C MET A 47 -18.08 12.16 -4.06
N GLN A 48 -18.12 13.47 -4.30
CA GLN A 48 -17.32 14.11 -5.35
C GLN A 48 -15.83 13.93 -5.15
N ALA A 49 -15.35 13.95 -3.90
CA ALA A 49 -13.95 13.72 -3.60
C ALA A 49 -13.51 12.27 -3.93
N LEU A 50 -14.35 11.27 -3.63
CA LEU A 50 -14.06 9.86 -3.93
C LEU A 50 -14.09 9.56 -5.43
N VAL A 51 -15.08 10.08 -6.14
CA VAL A 51 -15.16 9.95 -7.61
C VAL A 51 -13.97 10.64 -8.26
N LYS A 52 -13.59 11.82 -7.80
CA LYS A 52 -12.43 12.56 -8.31
C LYS A 52 -11.10 11.84 -8.03
N LEU A 53 -10.98 11.19 -6.87
CA LEU A 53 -9.83 10.33 -6.56
C LEU A 53 -9.79 9.11 -7.49
N GLY A 54 -10.93 8.44 -7.68
CA GLY A 54 -11.04 7.30 -8.58
C GLY A 54 -10.64 7.65 -10.02
N ASN A 55 -11.13 8.75 -10.54
CA ASN A 55 -10.80 9.26 -11.88
C ASN A 55 -9.33 9.70 -12.04
N HIS A 56 -8.67 10.06 -10.94
CA HIS A 56 -7.26 10.43 -10.96
C HIS A 56 -6.31 9.22 -11.10
N TYR A 57 -6.72 8.06 -10.55
CA TYR A 57 -5.88 6.85 -10.53
C TYR A 57 -6.28 5.81 -11.58
N THR A 58 -7.49 5.90 -12.15
CA THR A 58 -8.00 4.94 -13.13
C THR A 58 -8.82 5.68 -14.17
N VAL A 59 -8.58 5.41 -15.46
CA VAL A 59 -9.46 5.89 -16.53
C VAL A 59 -10.75 5.08 -16.44
N MET A 60 -11.73 5.58 -15.69
CA MET A 60 -13.02 4.92 -15.55
C MET A 60 -13.90 5.21 -16.75
N THR A 61 -14.60 4.19 -17.23
CA THR A 61 -15.69 4.38 -18.20
C THR A 61 -16.92 4.93 -17.49
N ALA A 62 -17.82 5.63 -18.20
CA ALA A 62 -19.04 6.19 -17.62
C ALA A 62 -19.93 5.15 -16.93
N GLU A 63 -19.84 3.89 -17.32
CA GLU A 63 -20.56 2.76 -16.70
C GLU A 63 -19.92 2.32 -15.39
N GLN A 64 -18.59 2.35 -15.30
CA GLN A 64 -17.84 2.09 -14.08
C GLN A 64 -18.07 3.20 -13.04
N GLU A 65 -18.14 4.45 -13.48
CA GLU A 65 -18.44 5.60 -12.63
C GLU A 65 -19.83 5.46 -11.98
N ARG A 66 -20.86 5.12 -12.74
CA ARG A 66 -22.21 4.84 -12.22
C ARG A 66 -22.25 3.66 -11.24
N THR A 67 -21.48 2.60 -11.52
CA THR A 67 -21.41 1.43 -10.63
C THR A 67 -20.73 1.78 -9.31
N VAL A 68 -19.67 2.59 -9.34
CA VAL A 68 -18.99 3.10 -8.15
C VAL A 68 -19.90 4.02 -7.34
N GLU A 69 -20.63 4.95 -7.99
CA GLU A 69 -21.59 5.82 -7.35
C GLU A 69 -22.72 5.02 -6.68
N ALA A 70 -23.32 4.06 -7.38
CA ALA A 70 -24.38 3.21 -6.83
C ALA A 70 -23.86 2.38 -5.64
N THR A 71 -22.64 1.88 -5.71
CA THR A 71 -22.00 1.12 -4.62
C THR A 71 -21.77 2.01 -3.40
N ILE A 72 -21.26 3.23 -3.60
CA ILE A 72 -21.04 4.20 -2.53
C ILE A 72 -22.36 4.62 -1.89
N HIS A 73 -23.39 4.88 -2.69
CA HIS A 73 -24.75 5.19 -2.18
C HIS A 73 -25.30 4.05 -1.32
N GLY A 74 -25.24 2.81 -1.78
CA GLY A 74 -25.67 1.65 -1.01
C GLY A 74 -24.89 1.47 0.29
N MET A 75 -23.58 1.76 0.28
CA MET A 75 -22.73 1.74 1.48
C MET A 75 -23.13 2.84 2.47
N LEU A 76 -23.48 4.01 1.99
CA LEU A 76 -23.87 5.15 2.81
C LEU A 76 -25.25 4.97 3.46
N GLU A 77 -26.21 4.37 2.78
CA GLU A 77 -27.53 4.04 3.33
C GLU A 77 -27.46 2.98 4.43
N SER A 78 -26.52 2.05 4.34
CA SER A 78 -26.39 0.90 5.24
C SER A 78 -25.44 1.14 6.43
N ARG A 79 -25.13 2.37 6.80
CA ARG A 79 -24.06 2.80 7.72
C ARG A 79 -23.96 2.08 9.06
N GLY A 80 -25.06 1.77 9.70
CA GLY A 80 -25.04 1.27 11.09
C GLY A 80 -24.65 -0.20 11.17
N THR A 81 -25.28 -1.06 10.39
CA THR A 81 -25.17 -2.52 10.50
C THR A 81 -23.93 -3.06 9.78
N ILE A 82 -23.60 -2.49 8.60
CA ILE A 82 -22.46 -2.94 7.79
C ILE A 82 -21.14 -2.53 8.42
N SER A 83 -21.08 -1.33 9.01
CA SER A 83 -19.85 -0.83 9.68
C SER A 83 -19.44 -1.71 10.87
N LEU A 84 -20.41 -2.25 11.63
CA LEU A 84 -20.14 -3.11 12.78
C LEU A 84 -19.54 -4.47 12.36
N ALA A 85 -19.95 -5.02 11.23
CA ALA A 85 -19.41 -6.27 10.69
C ALA A 85 -18.11 -6.07 9.91
N ALA A 86 -17.94 -4.92 9.24
CA ALA A 86 -16.76 -4.59 8.46
C ALA A 86 -15.49 -4.42 9.32
N PHE A 87 -15.62 -3.86 10.53
CA PHE A 87 -14.48 -3.62 11.41
C PHE A 87 -13.75 -4.91 11.86
N PRO A 88 -14.43 -5.97 12.35
CA PRO A 88 -13.76 -7.24 12.66
C PRO A 88 -13.11 -7.89 11.44
N LEU A 89 -13.76 -7.84 10.27
CA LEU A 89 -13.22 -8.38 9.03
C LEU A 89 -11.96 -7.64 8.57
N LEU A 90 -11.97 -6.31 8.63
CA LEU A 90 -10.80 -5.49 8.36
C LEU A 90 -9.65 -5.82 9.31
N LEU A 91 -9.95 -5.85 10.60
CA LEU A 91 -8.94 -6.14 11.63
C LEU A 91 -8.35 -7.54 11.43
N TRP A 92 -9.18 -8.54 11.14
CA TRP A 92 -8.73 -9.89 10.85
C TRP A 92 -7.84 -9.96 9.61
N GLY A 93 -8.24 -9.34 8.50
CA GLY A 93 -7.46 -9.27 7.26
C GLY A 93 -6.13 -8.56 7.47
N ALA A 94 -6.14 -7.38 8.11
CA ALA A 94 -4.96 -6.59 8.40
C ALA A 94 -3.98 -7.32 9.33
N LEU A 95 -4.47 -7.96 10.39
CA LEU A 95 -3.62 -8.76 11.29
C LEU A 95 -2.99 -9.96 10.58
N ASN A 96 -3.73 -10.64 9.70
CA ASN A 96 -3.18 -11.76 8.93
C ASN A 96 -2.15 -11.28 7.91
N PHE A 97 -2.38 -10.15 7.24
CA PHE A 97 -1.39 -9.51 6.37
C PHE A 97 -0.08 -9.25 7.14
N VAL A 98 -0.15 -8.60 8.30
CA VAL A 98 1.05 -8.31 9.10
C VAL A 98 1.72 -9.59 9.63
N ARG A 99 0.94 -10.61 10.01
CA ARG A 99 1.50 -11.92 10.42
C ARG A 99 2.30 -12.57 9.31
N ILE A 100 1.80 -12.57 8.08
CA ILE A 100 2.52 -13.10 6.92
C ILE A 100 3.77 -12.27 6.65
N LEU A 101 3.66 -10.94 6.72
CA LEU A 101 4.79 -10.03 6.56
C LEU A 101 5.92 -10.35 7.54
N VAL A 102 5.61 -10.45 8.84
CA VAL A 102 6.60 -10.78 9.87
C VAL A 102 7.18 -12.17 9.67
N ARG A 103 6.37 -13.18 9.34
CA ARG A 103 6.84 -14.55 9.07
C ARG A 103 7.75 -14.59 7.84
N THR A 104 7.37 -13.94 6.76
CA THR A 104 8.16 -13.86 5.52
C THR A 104 9.49 -13.19 5.79
N THR A 105 9.49 -12.04 6.45
CA THR A 105 10.69 -11.28 6.77
C THR A 105 11.63 -12.08 7.67
N ASN A 106 11.11 -12.75 8.71
CA ASN A 106 11.91 -13.62 9.56
C ASN A 106 12.55 -14.79 8.80
N ARG A 107 11.82 -15.40 7.86
CA ARG A 107 12.36 -16.49 7.04
C ARG A 107 13.46 -15.98 6.10
N VAL A 108 13.27 -14.83 5.47
CA VAL A 108 14.29 -14.18 4.61
C VAL A 108 15.57 -13.86 5.40
N TRP A 109 15.44 -13.36 6.62
CA TRP A 109 16.56 -13.02 7.49
C TRP A 109 17.13 -14.21 8.27
N LYS A 110 16.60 -15.44 8.09
CA LYS A 110 16.96 -16.65 8.85
C LYS A 110 16.95 -16.41 10.37
N SER A 111 16.00 -15.59 10.83
CA SER A 111 15.83 -15.25 12.25
C SER A 111 14.76 -16.11 12.91
N SER A 112 14.91 -16.34 14.24
CA SER A 112 13.97 -17.13 15.01
C SER A 112 12.57 -16.49 14.98
N PRO A 113 11.51 -17.30 14.89
CA PRO A 113 10.15 -16.78 14.96
C PRO A 113 9.89 -16.15 16.33
N TYR A 114 9.03 -15.12 16.35
CA TYR A 114 8.57 -14.53 17.61
C TYR A 114 7.78 -15.53 18.42
N ASN A 115 7.90 -15.45 19.76
CA ASN A 115 6.97 -16.09 20.67
C ASN A 115 5.55 -15.68 20.35
N TRP A 116 4.60 -16.63 20.43
CA TRP A 116 3.20 -16.43 20.08
C TRP A 116 2.53 -15.23 20.78
N TRP A 117 2.96 -14.86 21.98
CA TRP A 117 2.50 -13.70 22.74
C TRP A 117 3.03 -12.36 22.21
N ARG A 118 4.25 -12.31 21.69
CA ARG A 118 4.88 -11.09 21.18
C ARG A 118 4.47 -10.79 19.73
N LEU A 119 4.06 -11.80 19.00
CA LEU A 119 3.65 -11.67 17.60
C LEU A 119 2.44 -10.72 17.41
N PRO A 120 1.32 -10.85 18.16
CA PRO A 120 0.19 -9.94 18.00
C PRO A 120 0.53 -8.50 18.40
N LEU A 121 1.32 -8.29 19.45
CA LEU A 121 1.71 -6.95 19.89
C LEU A 121 2.58 -6.25 18.84
N LYS A 122 3.53 -6.97 18.23
CA LYS A 122 4.36 -6.46 17.15
C LYS A 122 3.55 -6.24 15.88
N SER A 123 2.58 -7.10 15.61
CA SER A 123 1.67 -6.94 14.47
C SER A 123 0.83 -5.67 14.60
N LEU A 124 0.35 -5.35 15.80
CA LEU A 124 -0.37 -4.09 16.07
C LEU A 124 0.55 -2.87 15.90
N GLY A 125 1.79 -2.94 16.37
CA GLY A 125 2.77 -1.86 16.17
C GLY A 125 3.07 -1.61 14.68
N LEU A 126 3.31 -2.67 13.91
CA LEU A 126 3.52 -2.57 12.46
C LEU A 126 2.27 -2.09 11.72
N LEU A 127 1.07 -2.54 12.16
CA LEU A 127 -0.19 -2.04 11.62
C LEU A 127 -0.29 -0.53 11.85
N GLY A 128 -0.01 -0.06 13.08
CA GLY A 128 0.00 1.37 13.40
C GLY A 128 0.94 2.18 12.51
N ILE A 129 2.14 1.66 12.24
CA ILE A 129 3.11 2.30 11.33
C ILE A 129 2.59 2.32 9.89
N THR A 130 2.01 1.22 9.42
CA THR A 130 1.44 1.15 8.07
C THR A 130 0.28 2.13 7.92
N VAL A 131 -0.62 2.15 8.90
CA VAL A 131 -1.75 3.09 8.95
C VAL A 131 -1.24 4.53 9.00
N SER A 132 -0.25 4.86 9.84
CA SER A 132 0.33 6.20 9.90
C SER A 132 0.96 6.63 8.57
N ALA A 133 1.67 5.73 7.88
CA ALA A 133 2.23 6.01 6.55
C ALA A 133 1.14 6.32 5.52
N VAL A 134 0.03 5.58 5.53
CA VAL A 134 -1.13 5.85 4.67
C VAL A 134 -1.75 7.21 5.00
N PHE A 135 -1.97 7.50 6.28
CA PHE A 135 -2.49 8.80 6.72
C PHE A 135 -1.58 9.96 6.30
N ILE A 136 -0.27 9.85 6.48
CA ILE A 136 0.69 10.84 6.02
C ILE A 136 0.61 11.00 4.50
N GLY A 137 0.48 9.89 3.76
CA GLY A 137 0.35 9.88 2.30
C GLY A 137 -0.90 10.60 1.78
N ILE A 138 -2.00 10.58 2.53
CA ILE A 138 -3.25 11.26 2.19
C ILE A 138 -3.24 12.71 2.70
N LEU A 139 -2.85 12.91 3.94
CA LEU A 139 -2.93 14.21 4.62
C LEU A 139 -1.93 15.23 4.08
N LEU A 140 -0.71 14.79 3.77
CA LEU A 140 0.36 15.68 3.32
C LEU A 140 0.05 16.36 1.97
N PRO A 141 -0.41 15.66 0.92
CA PRO A 141 -0.87 16.29 -0.31
C PRO A 141 -2.10 17.19 -0.10
N ALA A 142 -3.05 16.80 0.75
CA ALA A 142 -4.23 17.59 1.05
C ALA A 142 -3.86 18.91 1.74
N LEU A 143 -3.00 18.86 2.75
CA LEU A 143 -2.48 20.06 3.41
C LEU A 143 -1.67 20.94 2.45
N ALA A 144 -0.85 20.34 1.60
CA ALA A 144 -0.08 21.08 0.61
C ALA A 144 -0.98 21.84 -0.37
N GLN A 145 -2.11 21.26 -0.80
CA GLN A 145 -3.11 21.94 -1.63
C GLN A 145 -3.81 23.10 -0.92
N LEU A 146 -4.12 22.95 0.36
CA LEU A 146 -4.74 24.02 1.16
C LEU A 146 -3.79 25.20 1.41
N VAL A 147 -2.51 24.92 1.62
CA VAL A 147 -1.50 25.93 1.93
C VAL A 147 -0.90 26.57 0.67
N GLN A 148 -0.97 25.91 -0.47
CA GLN A 148 -0.42 26.38 -1.75
C GLN A 148 -0.89 27.80 -2.12
N PRO A 149 -2.20 28.15 -2.15
CA PRO A 149 -2.65 29.49 -2.53
C PRO A 149 -2.13 30.56 -1.55
N TRP A 150 -2.06 30.27 -0.28
CA TRP A 150 -1.53 31.18 0.74
C TRP A 150 -0.03 31.44 0.54
N LEU A 151 0.76 30.38 0.32
CA LEU A 151 2.21 30.46 0.10
C LEU A 151 2.57 31.16 -1.22
N THR A 152 1.82 30.94 -2.29
CA THR A 152 2.06 31.58 -3.58
C THR A 152 1.73 33.08 -3.53
N THR A 153 0.71 33.47 -2.77
CA THR A 153 0.28 34.87 -2.67
C THR A 153 1.17 35.67 -1.71
N HIS A 154 1.54 35.12 -0.55
CA HIS A 154 2.25 35.87 0.48
C HIS A 154 3.77 35.77 0.42
N LEU A 155 4.31 34.59 0.04
CA LEU A 155 5.75 34.32 0.04
C LEU A 155 6.37 34.25 -1.37
N ARG A 156 5.59 34.49 -2.46
CA ARG A 156 6.03 34.36 -3.85
C ARG A 156 6.76 33.04 -4.13
N PHE A 157 6.33 31.95 -3.48
CA PHE A 157 6.93 30.64 -3.68
C PHE A 157 6.74 30.18 -5.13
N PRO A 158 7.79 29.74 -5.83
CA PRO A 158 7.70 29.36 -7.24
C PRO A 158 6.82 28.10 -7.41
N GLN A 159 5.88 28.16 -8.33
CA GLN A 159 4.92 27.07 -8.62
C GLN A 159 5.59 25.75 -8.96
N TRP A 160 6.76 25.76 -9.59
CA TRP A 160 7.49 24.55 -9.95
C TRP A 160 7.92 23.73 -8.73
N LEU A 161 8.16 24.39 -7.58
CA LEU A 161 8.53 23.74 -6.33
C LEU A 161 7.38 22.90 -5.76
N PHE A 162 6.14 23.38 -5.88
CA PHE A 162 4.95 22.61 -5.52
C PHE A 162 4.78 21.40 -6.44
N GLY A 163 5.00 21.55 -7.76
CA GLY A 163 5.00 20.42 -8.68
C GLY A 163 6.02 19.35 -8.30
N LEU A 164 7.22 19.75 -7.92
CA LEU A 164 8.26 18.84 -7.43
C LEU A 164 7.85 18.16 -6.12
N LEU A 165 7.28 18.88 -5.16
CA LEU A 165 6.79 18.34 -3.90
C LEU A 165 5.69 17.29 -4.15
N PHE A 166 4.69 17.61 -4.96
CA PHE A 166 3.62 16.66 -5.31
C PHE A 166 4.13 15.40 -6.01
N LEU A 167 5.21 15.53 -6.79
CA LEU A 167 5.87 14.38 -7.41
C LEU A 167 6.65 13.54 -6.38
N LEU A 168 7.36 14.18 -5.45
CA LEU A 168 8.26 13.51 -4.50
C LEU A 168 7.52 12.91 -3.28
N ILE A 169 6.45 13.55 -2.80
CA ILE A 169 5.73 13.09 -1.61
C ILE A 169 5.30 11.62 -1.71
N PRO A 170 4.65 11.14 -2.78
CA PRO A 170 4.24 9.75 -2.89
C PRO A 170 5.43 8.77 -2.90
N TRP A 171 6.58 9.19 -3.48
CA TRP A 171 7.80 8.39 -3.47
C TRP A 171 8.39 8.26 -2.06
N LEU A 172 8.46 9.37 -1.33
CA LEU A 172 8.99 9.42 0.03
C LEU A 172 8.10 8.63 1.01
N VAL A 173 6.78 8.74 0.88
CA VAL A 173 5.84 8.00 1.73
C VAL A 173 5.98 6.49 1.50
N LEU A 174 6.03 6.05 0.24
CA LEU A 174 6.22 4.64 -0.09
C LEU A 174 7.58 4.13 0.41
N PHE A 175 8.64 4.89 0.17
CA PHE A 175 9.99 4.57 0.66
C PHE A 175 10.03 4.47 2.18
N TYR A 176 9.46 5.44 2.88
CA TYR A 176 9.39 5.44 4.35
C TYR A 176 8.61 4.24 4.88
N GLY A 177 7.45 3.94 4.29
CA GLY A 177 6.64 2.79 4.67
C GLY A 177 7.39 1.47 4.51
N LEU A 178 8.02 1.24 3.35
CA LEU A 178 8.83 0.05 3.08
C LEU A 178 10.06 -0.02 4.00
N LEU A 179 10.75 1.10 4.20
CA LEU A 179 11.89 1.18 5.09
C LEU A 179 11.53 0.77 6.53
N MET A 180 10.42 1.30 7.05
CA MET A 180 9.94 0.96 8.39
C MET A 180 9.52 -0.50 8.49
N ILE A 181 8.84 -1.03 7.49
CA ILE A 181 8.48 -2.44 7.42
C ILE A 181 9.74 -3.32 7.42
N TYR A 182 10.71 -3.04 6.55
CA TYR A 182 11.92 -3.84 6.43
C TYR A 182 12.81 -3.78 7.66
N ARG A 183 12.75 -2.66 8.39
CA ARG A 183 13.50 -2.47 9.63
C ARG A 183 12.84 -3.13 10.84
N LEU A 184 11.53 -3.02 10.97
CA LEU A 184 10.81 -3.39 12.17
C LEU A 184 10.14 -4.78 12.10
N ALA A 185 9.87 -5.30 10.90
CA ALA A 185 9.24 -6.61 10.76
C ALA A 185 10.15 -7.78 11.21
N PRO A 186 11.48 -7.80 10.96
CA PRO A 186 12.34 -8.90 11.40
C PRO A 186 12.41 -9.01 12.92
N SER A 187 12.63 -10.24 13.43
CA SER A 187 12.86 -10.49 14.87
C SER A 187 14.25 -10.03 15.32
N ARG A 188 15.21 -10.01 14.40
CA ARG A 188 16.55 -9.50 14.67
C ARG A 188 16.59 -7.97 14.56
N PRO A 189 17.43 -7.27 15.34
CA PRO A 189 17.67 -5.85 15.12
C PRO A 189 18.35 -5.65 13.76
N THR A 190 17.73 -4.88 12.87
CA THR A 190 18.31 -4.48 11.59
C THR A 190 18.73 -3.03 11.65
N THR A 191 19.86 -2.71 11.04
CA THR A 191 20.36 -1.34 10.95
C THR A 191 19.81 -0.64 9.71
N PHE A 192 19.71 0.69 9.76
CA PHE A 192 19.27 1.49 8.62
C PHE A 192 20.08 1.19 7.35
N SER A 193 21.41 1.04 7.51
CA SER A 193 22.32 0.77 6.39
C SER A 193 22.10 -0.59 5.71
N GLU A 194 21.45 -1.55 6.39
CA GLU A 194 21.13 -2.87 5.83
C GLU A 194 19.85 -2.85 4.97
N VAL A 195 18.92 -1.91 5.25
CA VAL A 195 17.57 -1.97 4.66
C VAL A 195 17.28 -0.84 3.67
N TRP A 196 17.98 0.30 3.73
CA TRP A 196 17.64 1.49 2.94
C TRP A 196 17.74 1.27 1.42
N LEU A 197 18.79 0.55 0.96
CA LEU A 197 18.98 0.27 -0.47
C LEU A 197 17.90 -0.67 -1.01
N GLY A 198 17.51 -1.68 -0.24
CA GLY A 198 16.43 -2.57 -0.64
C GLY A 198 15.06 -1.88 -0.61
N ALA A 199 14.82 -1.00 0.37
CA ALA A 199 13.61 -0.18 0.40
C ALA A 199 13.56 0.79 -0.79
N LEU A 200 14.69 1.42 -1.14
CA LEU A 200 14.78 2.29 -2.31
C LEU A 200 14.53 1.52 -3.61
N GLY A 201 15.20 0.37 -3.77
CA GLY A 201 15.03 -0.50 -4.94
C GLY A 201 13.57 -0.97 -5.09
N ALA A 202 12.94 -1.43 -4.00
CA ALA A 202 11.54 -1.82 -4.01
C ALA A 202 10.61 -0.64 -4.34
N THR A 203 10.88 0.56 -3.80
CA THR A 203 10.13 1.78 -4.12
C THR A 203 10.19 2.09 -5.62
N VAL A 204 11.39 2.06 -6.20
CA VAL A 204 11.59 2.29 -7.64
C VAL A 204 10.84 1.24 -8.46
N LEU A 205 10.99 -0.04 -8.11
CA LEU A 205 10.32 -1.14 -8.80
C LEU A 205 8.79 -1.00 -8.75
N ILE A 206 8.22 -0.69 -7.58
CA ILE A 206 6.78 -0.51 -7.41
C ILE A 206 6.29 0.69 -8.23
N ARG A 207 7.00 1.81 -8.23
CA ARG A 207 6.64 3.00 -9.02
C ARG A 207 6.75 2.78 -10.52
N LEU A 208 7.79 2.10 -10.97
CA LEU A 208 7.89 1.70 -12.39
C LEU A 208 6.80 0.71 -12.76
N GLY A 209 6.57 -0.29 -11.90
CA GLY A 209 5.50 -1.27 -12.08
C GLY A 209 4.12 -0.61 -12.14
N GLU A 210 3.84 0.40 -11.31
CA GLU A 210 2.61 1.20 -11.34
C GLU A 210 2.40 1.87 -12.70
N ARG A 211 3.43 2.51 -13.26
CA ARG A 211 3.38 3.13 -14.57
C ARG A 211 3.12 2.13 -15.69
N LEU A 212 3.86 1.02 -15.68
CA LEU A 212 3.68 -0.05 -16.67
C LEU A 212 2.31 -0.69 -16.56
N PHE A 213 1.83 -0.89 -15.33
CA PHE A 213 0.53 -1.48 -15.08
C PHE A 213 -0.62 -0.58 -15.53
N LEU A 214 -0.51 0.75 -15.36
CA LEU A 214 -1.48 1.71 -15.87
C LEU A 214 -1.57 1.66 -17.39
N ILE A 215 -0.43 1.57 -18.10
CA ILE A 215 -0.38 1.43 -19.56
C ILE A 215 -1.04 0.11 -19.99
N TYR A 216 -0.72 -0.98 -19.30
CA TYR A 216 -1.32 -2.29 -19.53
C TYR A 216 -2.82 -2.27 -19.29
N SER A 217 -3.28 -1.73 -18.17
CA SER A 217 -4.69 -1.64 -17.80
C SER A 217 -5.52 -0.79 -18.79
N ALA A 218 -4.95 0.31 -19.30
CA ALA A 218 -5.61 1.15 -20.31
C ALA A 218 -5.89 0.37 -21.61
N ASN A 219 -4.97 -0.52 -22.02
CA ASN A 219 -5.18 -1.37 -23.20
C ASN A 219 -6.11 -2.55 -22.91
N PHE A 220 -6.24 -2.97 -21.65
CA PHE A 220 -7.11 -4.07 -21.23
C PHE A 220 -8.59 -3.68 -21.07
N ALA A 221 -8.92 -2.39 -21.17
CA ALA A 221 -10.29 -1.90 -21.07
C ALA A 221 -11.24 -2.58 -22.11
N GLN A 222 -10.71 -3.06 -23.25
CA GLN A 222 -11.47 -3.83 -24.24
C GLN A 222 -11.89 -5.23 -23.75
N PHE A 223 -11.19 -5.83 -22.79
CA PHE A 223 -11.54 -7.13 -22.18
C PHE A 223 -12.67 -7.03 -21.15
N ASN A 224 -12.95 -5.84 -20.62
CA ASN A 224 -14.04 -5.59 -19.68
C ASN A 224 -15.42 -5.92 -20.25
N VAL A 225 -15.57 -5.93 -21.57
CA VAL A 225 -16.82 -6.29 -22.25
C VAL A 225 -17.20 -7.76 -21.96
N PHE A 226 -16.22 -8.65 -21.75
CA PHE A 226 -16.48 -10.08 -21.47
C PHE A 226 -16.58 -10.40 -19.98
N PHE A 227 -15.86 -9.70 -19.11
CA PHE A 227 -15.76 -10.03 -17.69
C PHE A 227 -16.57 -9.08 -16.76
N GLY A 228 -17.11 -7.96 -17.28
CA GLY A 228 -17.89 -7.01 -16.49
C GLY A 228 -17.16 -6.55 -15.21
N ALA A 229 -17.93 -6.47 -14.11
CA ALA A 229 -17.38 -6.04 -12.81
C ALA A 229 -16.26 -6.97 -12.25
N LEU A 230 -16.26 -8.25 -12.62
CA LEU A 230 -15.22 -9.19 -12.20
C LEU A 230 -13.85 -8.86 -12.82
N GLY A 231 -13.83 -8.29 -14.03
CA GLY A 231 -12.58 -7.90 -14.68
C GLY A 231 -11.77 -6.90 -13.86
N GLY A 232 -12.43 -5.90 -13.29
CA GLY A 232 -11.79 -4.91 -12.40
C GLY A 232 -11.16 -5.53 -11.16
N ILE A 233 -11.83 -6.49 -10.52
CA ILE A 233 -11.33 -7.20 -9.33
C ILE A 233 -10.08 -8.02 -9.68
N VAL A 234 -10.10 -8.72 -10.82
CA VAL A 234 -8.95 -9.52 -11.29
C VAL A 234 -7.76 -8.64 -11.60
N VAL A 235 -7.96 -7.53 -12.32
CA VAL A 235 -6.91 -6.55 -12.63
C VAL A 235 -6.31 -5.95 -11.35
N PHE A 236 -7.16 -5.58 -10.39
CA PHE A 236 -6.72 -5.06 -9.10
C PHE A 236 -5.94 -6.12 -8.29
N LEU A 237 -6.41 -7.38 -8.26
CA LEU A 237 -5.70 -8.47 -7.60
C LEU A 237 -4.33 -8.72 -8.25
N LEU A 238 -4.25 -8.65 -9.57
CA LEU A 238 -2.97 -8.76 -10.30
C LEU A 238 -2.01 -7.65 -9.88
N TRP A 239 -2.49 -6.41 -9.77
CA TRP A 239 -1.68 -5.30 -9.30
C TRP A 239 -1.18 -5.49 -7.86
N LEU A 240 -2.05 -5.95 -6.97
CA LEU A 240 -1.67 -6.28 -5.59
C LEU A 240 -0.62 -7.39 -5.54
N TYR A 241 -0.75 -8.41 -6.40
CA TYR A 241 0.22 -9.50 -6.50
C TYR A 241 1.58 -9.02 -6.98
N LEU A 242 1.64 -8.24 -8.06
CA LEU A 242 2.88 -7.67 -8.58
C LEU A 242 3.58 -6.77 -7.55
N SER A 243 2.82 -5.90 -6.89
CA SER A 243 3.34 -5.02 -5.83
C SER A 243 3.90 -5.83 -4.65
N SER A 244 3.20 -6.90 -4.27
CA SER A 244 3.65 -7.82 -3.22
C SER A 244 4.93 -8.57 -3.61
N CYS A 245 5.06 -9.01 -4.86
CA CYS A 245 6.28 -9.60 -5.39
C CYS A 245 7.46 -8.63 -5.27
N MET A 246 7.29 -7.39 -5.71
CA MET A 246 8.34 -6.35 -5.62
C MET A 246 8.71 -6.06 -4.16
N GLY A 247 7.72 -6.00 -3.26
CA GLY A 247 7.95 -5.81 -1.82
C GLY A 247 8.74 -6.95 -1.18
N VAL A 248 8.36 -8.20 -1.43
CA VAL A 248 9.08 -9.39 -0.91
C VAL A 248 10.48 -9.49 -1.50
N PHE A 249 10.62 -9.20 -2.80
CA PHE A 249 11.94 -9.17 -3.45
C PHE A 249 12.88 -8.14 -2.81
N GLY A 250 12.36 -6.96 -2.45
CA GLY A 250 13.10 -5.94 -1.73
C GLY A 250 13.66 -6.43 -0.39
N VAL A 251 12.88 -7.20 0.38
CA VAL A 251 13.37 -7.83 1.62
C VAL A 251 14.48 -8.84 1.34
N CYS A 252 14.32 -9.68 0.30
CA CYS A 252 15.33 -10.65 -0.12
C CYS A 252 16.64 -9.97 -0.54
N PHE A 253 16.53 -8.83 -1.21
CA PHE A 253 17.68 -8.01 -1.58
C PHE A 253 18.41 -7.43 -0.36
N CYS A 254 17.67 -6.89 0.63
CA CYS A 254 18.24 -6.40 1.89
C CYS A 254 19.06 -7.49 2.59
N ALA A 255 18.49 -8.69 2.72
CA ALA A 255 19.15 -9.80 3.41
C ALA A 255 20.39 -10.28 2.66
N ALA A 256 20.33 -10.40 1.33
CA ALA A 256 21.48 -10.78 0.51
C ALA A 256 22.62 -9.75 0.62
N GLN A 257 22.29 -8.45 0.59
CA GLN A 257 23.28 -7.38 0.74
C GLN A 257 23.96 -7.39 2.12
N ALA A 258 23.19 -7.66 3.19
CA ALA A 258 23.74 -7.73 4.54
C ALA A 258 24.72 -8.90 4.71
N GLU A 259 24.50 -10.03 4.04
CA GLU A 259 25.43 -11.16 4.02
C GLU A 259 26.75 -10.79 3.34
N VAL A 260 26.69 -10.23 2.14
CA VAL A 260 27.90 -9.81 1.41
C VAL A 260 28.74 -8.83 2.23
N ARG A 261 28.08 -7.88 2.91
CA ARG A 261 28.80 -6.92 3.78
C ARG A 261 29.44 -7.59 4.99
N LYS A 262 28.86 -8.66 5.54
CA LYS A 262 29.46 -9.41 6.65
C LYS A 262 30.68 -10.19 6.18
N GLU A 263 30.59 -10.87 5.04
CA GLU A 263 31.70 -11.61 4.45
C GLU A 263 32.88 -10.69 4.10
N ALA A 264 32.61 -9.48 3.61
CA ALA A 264 33.65 -8.48 3.31
C ALA A 264 34.34 -7.91 4.56
N LYS A 265 33.72 -7.97 5.75
CA LYS A 265 34.33 -7.53 7.01
C LYS A 265 35.11 -8.61 7.72
N THR A 266 34.91 -9.87 7.38
CA THR A 266 35.60 -11.04 7.97
C THR A 266 36.81 -11.47 7.16
N ARG A 267 36.99 -10.92 5.97
CA ARG A 267 38.23 -11.02 5.15
C ARG A 267 39.15 -9.81 5.40
#